data_95f71f1fe88fc28a32c43afba9a6c679
#
_entry.id   95f71f1fe88fc28a32c43afba9a6c679
#
_cell.length_a   1.000
_cell.length_b   1.000
_cell.length_c   1.000
_cell.angle_alpha   90.00
_cell.angle_beta   90.00
_cell.angle_gamma   90.00
#
_symmetry.space_group_name_H-M   'P 1'
#
loop_
_entity.id
_entity.type
_entity.pdbx_description
1 polymer ?
#
loop_
_entity_poly.entity_id
_entity_poly.type
_entity_poly.pdbx_seq_one_letter_code
_entity_poly.pdbx_strand_id
1 'polypeptide(L)'
;LYEKVRSGTFELNCQIKTFIYSVARRLWLKRLQQQNRFSATSDNLDDLVPVENEIEEHERVNVEFEIMEKALISLGEPCKSLLEAYYLQKQNMQVIAANFGYTNADNAKNQKYKCLMRLKKIFFTDYKNGNGDGGY
;
A
#
# COMPACT_ATOMS: atom_id res chain seq x y z
N LEU A 1 22.94 -2.34 -14.43
CA LEU A 1 21.60 -2.43 -15.03
C LEU A 1 21.67 -2.26 -16.55
N TYR A 2 22.22 -1.17 -17.04
CA TYR A 2 22.31 -0.83 -18.47
C TYR A 2 22.96 -1.95 -19.29
N GLU A 3 24.09 -2.51 -18.84
CA GLU A 3 24.79 -3.60 -19.53
C GLU A 3 23.98 -4.89 -19.61
N LYS A 4 23.25 -5.25 -18.53
CA LYS A 4 22.37 -6.42 -18.51
C LYS A 4 21.15 -6.27 -19.42
N VAL A 5 20.58 -5.07 -19.49
CA VAL A 5 19.47 -4.77 -20.41
C VAL A 5 19.95 -4.84 -21.85
N ARG A 6 21.15 -4.29 -22.13
CA ARG A 6 21.74 -4.30 -23.47
C ARG A 6 22.12 -5.72 -23.95
N SER A 7 22.52 -6.58 -23.04
CA SER A 7 22.86 -8.00 -23.37
C SER A 7 21.65 -8.88 -23.57
N GLY A 8 20.42 -8.39 -23.32
CA GLY A 8 19.20 -9.17 -23.46
C GLY A 8 18.99 -10.25 -22.39
N THR A 9 19.84 -10.28 -21.35
CA THR A 9 19.79 -11.27 -20.25
C THR A 9 18.99 -10.79 -19.05
N PHE A 10 18.39 -9.60 -19.14
CA PHE A 10 17.62 -9.03 -18.05
C PHE A 10 16.13 -9.33 -18.21
N GLU A 11 15.59 -10.10 -17.28
CA GLU A 11 14.17 -10.35 -17.14
C GLU A 11 13.64 -9.55 -15.96
N LEU A 12 12.60 -8.73 -16.21
CA LEU A 12 11.92 -7.96 -15.18
C LEU A 12 10.66 -8.70 -14.72
N ASN A 13 10.71 -9.29 -13.54
CA ASN A 13 9.61 -10.07 -12.97
C ASN A 13 8.66 -9.22 -12.09
N CYS A 14 8.85 -7.91 -12.06
CA CYS A 14 8.04 -6.98 -11.27
C CYS A 14 7.86 -5.65 -11.98
N GLN A 15 7.04 -4.76 -11.42
CA GLN A 15 6.91 -3.40 -11.96
C GLN A 15 8.24 -2.65 -11.89
N ILE A 16 8.57 -1.92 -12.93
CA ILE A 16 9.84 -1.18 -13.03
C ILE A 16 10.05 -0.19 -11.87
N LYS A 17 8.98 0.41 -11.36
CA LYS A 17 9.02 1.30 -10.19
C LYS A 17 9.50 0.56 -8.95
N THR A 18 8.96 -0.63 -8.69
CA THR A 18 9.32 -1.51 -7.58
C THR A 18 10.77 -1.93 -7.67
N PHE A 19 11.22 -2.32 -8.86
CA PHE A 19 12.60 -2.68 -9.09
C PHE A 19 13.56 -1.51 -8.82
N ILE A 20 13.29 -0.33 -9.37
CA ILE A 20 14.13 0.85 -9.18
C ILE A 20 14.19 1.25 -7.71
N TYR A 21 13.04 1.23 -7.01
CA TYR A 21 12.99 1.54 -5.58
C TYR A 21 13.85 0.57 -4.76
N SER A 22 13.74 -0.72 -4.99
CA SER A 22 14.49 -1.75 -4.28
C SER A 22 16.01 -1.60 -4.50
N VAL A 23 16.43 -1.33 -5.74
CA VAL A 23 17.84 -1.08 -6.07
C VAL A 23 18.36 0.20 -5.41
N ALA A 24 17.60 1.29 -5.50
CA ALA A 24 17.98 2.58 -4.90
C ALA A 24 18.09 2.47 -3.37
N ARG A 25 17.14 1.83 -2.71
CA ARG A 25 17.17 1.57 -1.27
C ARG A 25 18.40 0.78 -0.86
N ARG A 26 18.71 -0.31 -1.58
CA ARG A 26 19.88 -1.14 -1.31
C ARG A 26 21.20 -0.36 -1.46
N LEU A 27 21.33 0.43 -2.52
CA LEU A 27 22.50 1.27 -2.73
C LEU A 27 22.66 2.33 -1.64
N TRP A 28 21.55 2.93 -1.20
CA TRP A 28 21.53 3.89 -0.10
C TRP A 28 21.97 3.26 1.22
N LEU A 29 21.42 2.13 1.58
CA LEU A 29 21.81 1.38 2.79
C LEU A 29 23.29 0.98 2.76
N LYS A 30 23.78 0.51 1.61
CA LYS A 30 25.19 0.19 1.42
C LYS A 30 26.09 1.43 1.61
N ARG A 31 25.65 2.58 1.12
CA ARG A 31 26.39 3.85 1.28
C ARG A 31 26.41 4.31 2.74
N LEU A 32 25.27 4.23 3.43
CA LEU A 32 25.20 4.53 4.87
C LEU A 32 26.10 3.61 5.69
N GLN A 33 26.12 2.33 5.38
CA GLN A 33 26.99 1.36 6.04
C GLN A 33 28.49 1.65 5.79
N GLN A 34 28.87 2.09 4.60
CA GLN A 34 30.23 2.52 4.32
C GLN A 34 30.62 3.78 5.08
N GLN A 35 29.72 4.73 5.26
CA GLN A 35 29.95 5.93 6.08
C GLN A 35 30.08 5.59 7.57
N ASN A 36 29.28 4.64 8.07
CA ASN A 36 29.32 4.22 9.48
C ASN A 36 30.48 3.28 9.83
N ARG A 37 31.17 2.72 8.85
CA ARG A 37 32.37 1.88 9.07
C ARG A 37 33.52 2.61 9.74
N PHE A 38 33.50 3.93 9.79
CA PHE A 38 34.44 4.73 10.56
C PHE A 38 34.14 4.76 12.07
N SER A 39 32.97 4.25 12.54
CA SER A 39 32.53 4.36 13.92
C SER A 39 32.22 3.06 14.67
N ALA A 40 32.07 1.93 14.03
CA ALA A 40 31.83 0.66 14.74
C ALA A 40 32.07 -0.56 13.88
N THR A 41 32.88 -1.48 14.36
CA THR A 41 32.84 -2.89 14.07
C THR A 41 31.43 -3.43 14.34
N SER A 42 30.67 -3.71 13.32
CA SER A 42 29.37 -4.35 13.46
C SER A 42 29.17 -5.43 12.41
N ASP A 43 29.11 -6.64 12.89
CA ASP A 43 28.95 -7.92 12.21
C ASP A 43 27.55 -8.16 11.57
N ASN A 44 26.84 -7.16 11.10
CA ASN A 44 25.46 -7.36 10.60
C ASN A 44 25.32 -7.06 9.11
N LEU A 45 26.14 -7.74 8.28
CA LEU A 45 25.94 -7.74 6.82
C LEU A 45 24.87 -8.75 6.36
N ASP A 46 24.50 -9.72 7.24
CA ASP A 46 23.56 -10.79 6.91
C ASP A 46 22.09 -10.46 7.11
N ASP A 47 21.79 -9.32 7.77
CA ASP A 47 20.41 -8.87 8.01
C ASP A 47 19.82 -7.99 6.88
N LEU A 48 20.49 -7.90 5.75
CA LEU A 48 19.88 -7.27 4.57
C LEU A 48 18.86 -8.25 3.98
N VAL A 49 17.58 -7.95 4.23
CA VAL A 49 16.46 -8.64 3.60
C VAL A 49 16.75 -8.80 2.10
N PRO A 50 16.67 -10.01 1.54
CA PRO A 50 16.87 -10.23 0.12
C PRO A 50 16.01 -9.29 -0.72
N VAL A 51 16.54 -8.76 -1.82
CA VAL A 51 15.78 -7.85 -2.72
C VAL A 51 14.51 -8.51 -3.22
N GLU A 52 14.53 -9.83 -3.40
CA GLU A 52 13.39 -10.63 -3.80
C GLU A 52 12.25 -10.51 -2.80
N ASN A 53 12.52 -10.59 -1.50
CA ASN A 53 11.47 -10.45 -0.46
C ASN A 53 10.89 -9.02 -0.41
N GLU A 54 11.71 -8.00 -0.64
CA GLU A 54 11.21 -6.61 -0.73
C GLU A 54 10.33 -6.42 -1.97
N ILE A 55 10.68 -7.03 -3.09
CA ILE A 55 9.90 -6.98 -4.32
C ILE A 55 8.54 -7.65 -4.11
N GLU A 56 8.53 -8.87 -3.54
CA GLU A 56 7.30 -9.61 -3.24
C GLU A 56 6.38 -8.85 -2.28
N GLU A 57 6.94 -8.20 -1.26
CA GLU A 57 6.16 -7.38 -0.33
C GLU A 57 5.55 -6.16 -1.01
N HIS A 58 6.30 -5.47 -1.86
CA HIS A 58 5.78 -4.34 -2.63
C HIS A 58 4.70 -4.75 -3.63
N GLU A 59 4.84 -5.89 -4.28
CA GLU A 59 3.83 -6.43 -5.18
C GLU A 59 2.55 -6.79 -4.43
N ARG A 60 2.66 -7.41 -3.25
CA ARG A 60 1.53 -7.72 -2.40
C ARG A 60 0.78 -6.44 -1.98
N VAL A 61 1.50 -5.40 -1.54
CA VAL A 61 0.91 -4.11 -1.18
C VAL A 61 0.20 -3.47 -2.37
N ASN A 62 0.77 -3.55 -3.58
CA ASN A 62 0.13 -3.04 -4.79
C ASN A 62 -1.18 -3.76 -5.10
N VAL A 63 -1.22 -5.09 -4.97
CA VAL A 63 -2.45 -5.88 -5.14
C VAL A 63 -3.51 -5.50 -4.11
N GLU A 64 -3.12 -5.32 -2.85
CA GLU A 64 -4.05 -4.88 -1.79
C GLU A 64 -4.62 -3.49 -2.09
N PHE A 65 -3.81 -2.57 -2.63
CA PHE A 65 -4.28 -1.25 -3.07
C PHE A 65 -5.29 -1.33 -4.22
N GLU A 66 -5.04 -2.17 -5.20
CA GLU A 66 -5.98 -2.38 -6.32
C GLU A 66 -7.32 -2.95 -5.83
N ILE A 67 -7.27 -3.92 -4.90
CA ILE A 67 -8.48 -4.48 -4.29
C ILE A 67 -9.23 -3.41 -3.49
N MET A 68 -8.51 -2.57 -2.73
CA MET A 68 -9.11 -1.48 -1.97
C MET A 68 -9.77 -0.44 -2.87
N GLU A 69 -9.13 -0.08 -3.98
CA GLU A 69 -9.69 0.86 -4.97
C GLU A 69 -10.97 0.31 -5.59
N LYS A 70 -10.97 -0.95 -6.00
CA LYS A 70 -12.17 -1.63 -6.52
C LYS A 70 -13.27 -1.71 -5.47
N ALA A 71 -12.92 -2.02 -4.22
CA ALA A 71 -13.87 -2.07 -3.12
C ALA A 71 -14.51 -0.70 -2.82
N LEU A 72 -13.73 0.38 -2.88
CA LEU A 72 -14.24 1.75 -2.75
C LEU A 72 -15.19 2.15 -3.88
N ILE A 73 -14.88 1.75 -5.11
CA ILE A 73 -15.77 1.97 -6.25
C ILE A 73 -17.08 1.17 -6.08
N SER A 74 -16.98 -0.08 -5.69
CA SER A 74 -18.12 -0.97 -5.45
C SER A 74 -19.00 -0.52 -4.27
N LEU A 75 -18.41 0.14 -3.29
CA LEU A 75 -19.13 0.68 -2.13
C LEU A 75 -20.15 1.74 -2.53
N GLY A 76 -19.82 2.55 -3.55
CA GLY A 76 -20.69 3.58 -4.09
C GLY A 76 -20.89 4.79 -3.18
N GLU A 77 -21.67 5.73 -3.68
CA GLU A 77 -22.04 6.96 -2.95
C GLU A 77 -23.25 6.74 -2.02
N PRO A 78 -23.35 7.43 -0.90
CA PRO A 78 -22.45 8.50 -0.41
C PRO A 78 -21.26 7.98 0.41
N CYS A 79 -21.16 6.66 0.61
CA CYS A 79 -20.16 6.07 1.49
C CYS A 79 -18.73 6.34 1.03
N LYS A 80 -18.47 6.26 -0.27
CA LYS A 80 -17.15 6.53 -0.84
C LYS A 80 -16.68 7.95 -0.49
N SER A 81 -17.46 8.96 -0.87
CA SER A 81 -17.15 10.37 -0.61
C SER A 81 -17.03 10.68 0.88
N LEU A 82 -17.86 10.06 1.71
CA LEU A 82 -17.80 10.21 3.17
C LEU A 82 -16.49 9.69 3.76
N LEU A 83 -16.05 8.52 3.34
CA LEU A 83 -14.78 7.93 3.78
C LEU A 83 -13.58 8.71 3.25
N GLU A 84 -13.61 9.15 2.00
CA GLU A 84 -12.57 10.00 1.41
C GLU A 84 -12.45 11.34 2.14
N ALA A 85 -13.57 12.00 2.43
CA ALA A 85 -13.57 13.26 3.18
C ALA A 85 -12.92 13.12 4.56
N TYR A 86 -13.19 12.03 5.25
CA TYR A 86 -12.63 11.80 6.58
C TYR A 86 -11.16 11.34 6.55
N TYR A 87 -10.83 10.30 5.77
CA TYR A 87 -9.52 9.67 5.81
C TYR A 87 -8.47 10.36 4.93
N LEU A 88 -8.86 10.82 3.74
CA LEU A 88 -7.93 11.44 2.79
C LEU A 88 -7.87 12.96 2.96
N GLN A 89 -9.04 13.62 3.04
CA GLN A 89 -9.11 15.08 3.16
C GLN A 89 -8.99 15.57 4.62
N LYS A 90 -8.97 14.63 5.60
CA LYS A 90 -8.83 14.96 7.04
C LYS A 90 -9.89 15.94 7.57
N GLN A 91 -11.08 15.94 6.99
CA GLN A 91 -12.17 16.79 7.45
C GLN A 91 -12.70 16.31 8.81
N ASN A 92 -13.09 17.26 9.67
CA ASN A 92 -13.73 16.90 10.95
C ASN A 92 -15.20 16.50 10.76
N MET A 93 -15.77 15.83 11.76
CA MET A 93 -17.14 15.31 11.68
C MET A 93 -18.20 16.39 11.58
N GLN A 94 -17.97 17.59 12.12
CA GLN A 94 -18.91 18.73 12.02
C GLN A 94 -18.99 19.23 10.57
N VAL A 95 -17.85 19.38 9.91
CA VAL A 95 -17.80 19.79 8.49
C VAL A 95 -18.42 18.72 7.60
N ILE A 96 -18.13 17.45 7.85
CA ILE A 96 -18.71 16.35 7.11
C ILE A 96 -20.23 16.30 7.30
N ALA A 97 -20.73 16.48 8.52
CA ALA A 97 -22.16 16.52 8.78
C ALA A 97 -22.85 17.63 7.99
N ALA A 98 -22.26 18.82 7.96
CA ALA A 98 -22.80 19.94 7.20
C ALA A 98 -22.76 19.68 5.67
N ASN A 99 -21.65 19.18 5.16
CA ASN A 99 -21.47 18.95 3.71
C ASN A 99 -22.36 17.82 3.16
N PHE A 100 -22.58 16.78 3.96
CA PHE A 100 -23.37 15.59 3.57
C PHE A 100 -24.83 15.66 4.03
N GLY A 101 -25.26 16.72 4.70
CA GLY A 101 -26.64 16.89 5.13
C GLY A 101 -27.05 16.04 6.33
N TYR A 102 -26.10 15.62 7.17
CA TYR A 102 -26.41 14.92 8.41
C TYR A 102 -26.85 15.89 9.52
N THR A 103 -27.74 15.43 10.38
CA THR A 103 -28.33 16.28 11.43
C THR A 103 -27.27 16.79 12.43
N ASN A 104 -26.25 15.98 12.72
CA ASN A 104 -25.17 16.31 13.64
C ASN A 104 -23.93 15.45 13.40
N ALA A 105 -22.85 15.77 14.09
CA ALA A 105 -21.58 15.04 13.98
C ALA A 105 -21.69 13.57 14.41
N ASP A 106 -22.56 13.23 15.36
CA ASP A 106 -22.72 11.84 15.82
C ASP A 106 -23.42 10.98 14.79
N ASN A 107 -24.41 11.54 14.07
CA ASN A 107 -25.00 10.84 12.93
C ASN A 107 -24.00 10.63 11.80
N ALA A 108 -23.14 11.60 11.52
CA ALA A 108 -22.07 11.46 10.55
C ALA A 108 -21.06 10.37 10.97
N LYS A 109 -20.69 10.29 12.25
CA LYS A 109 -19.83 9.21 12.80
C LYS A 109 -20.46 7.83 12.64
N ASN A 110 -21.75 7.71 12.99
CA ASN A 110 -22.47 6.45 12.85
C ASN A 110 -22.55 6.01 11.39
N GLN A 111 -22.80 6.93 10.49
CA GLN A 111 -22.83 6.65 9.06
C GLN A 111 -21.45 6.26 8.51
N LYS A 112 -20.41 6.99 8.92
CA LYS A 112 -19.02 6.63 8.61
C LYS A 112 -18.71 5.20 9.05
N TYR A 113 -19.07 4.83 10.26
CA TYR A 113 -18.86 3.49 10.78
C TYR A 113 -19.57 2.42 9.94
N LYS A 114 -20.84 2.65 9.59
CA LYS A 114 -21.60 1.73 8.71
C LYS A 114 -20.94 1.59 7.34
N CYS A 115 -20.48 2.70 6.76
CA CYS A 115 -19.79 2.70 5.47
C CYS A 115 -18.45 1.94 5.56
N LEU A 116 -17.70 2.14 6.64
CA LEU A 116 -16.44 1.42 6.88
C LEU A 116 -16.66 -0.09 7.02
N MET A 117 -17.69 -0.51 7.73
CA MET A 117 -18.03 -1.93 7.86
C MET A 117 -18.45 -2.58 6.54
N ARG A 118 -19.17 -1.83 5.69
CA ARG A 118 -19.50 -2.29 4.33
C ARG A 118 -18.25 -2.42 3.47
N LEU A 119 -17.39 -1.41 3.48
CA LEU A 119 -16.11 -1.43 2.76
C LEU A 119 -15.26 -2.64 3.18
N LYS A 120 -15.14 -2.85 4.49
CA LYS A 120 -14.40 -3.99 5.05
C LYS A 120 -14.96 -5.32 4.53
N LYS A 121 -16.26 -5.49 4.48
CA LYS A 121 -16.91 -6.70 3.96
C LYS A 121 -16.59 -6.92 2.47
N ILE A 122 -16.68 -5.87 1.65
CA ILE A 122 -16.36 -5.94 0.20
C ILE A 122 -14.90 -6.31 0.02
N PHE A 123 -14.01 -5.58 0.68
CA PHE A 123 -12.56 -5.80 0.59
C PHE A 123 -12.17 -7.25 0.92
N PHE A 124 -12.65 -7.78 2.04
CA PHE A 124 -12.30 -9.16 2.44
C PHE A 124 -12.95 -10.23 1.55
N THR A 125 -14.08 -9.94 0.95
CA THR A 125 -14.68 -10.85 -0.04
C THR A 125 -13.81 -10.91 -1.29
N ASP A 126 -13.41 -9.76 -1.81
CA ASP A 126 -12.55 -9.67 -3.01
C ASP A 126 -11.13 -10.18 -2.73
N TYR A 127 -10.59 -9.91 -1.54
CA TYR A 127 -9.29 -10.41 -1.10
C TYR A 127 -9.26 -11.95 -1.04
N LYS A 128 -10.31 -12.57 -0.50
CA LYS A 128 -10.44 -14.04 -0.46
C LYS A 128 -10.59 -14.64 -1.85
N ASN A 129 -11.34 -13.98 -2.73
CA ASN A 129 -11.54 -14.46 -4.10
C ASN A 129 -10.27 -14.32 -4.95
N GLY A 130 -9.48 -13.27 -4.72
CA GLY A 130 -8.20 -13.05 -5.39
C GLY A 130 -7.07 -13.99 -4.92
N ASN A 131 -7.11 -14.43 -3.65
CA ASN A 131 -6.16 -15.39 -3.11
C ASN A 131 -6.63 -16.85 -3.22
N GLY A 132 -7.84 -17.08 -3.71
CA GLY A 132 -8.42 -18.42 -3.81
C GLY A 132 -7.88 -19.27 -4.97
N ASP A 133 -7.05 -18.71 -5.84
CA ASP A 133 -6.49 -19.43 -7.00
C ASP A 133 -5.03 -19.89 -6.80
N GLY A 134 -4.55 -19.85 -5.58
CA GLY A 134 -3.19 -20.27 -5.17
C GLY A 134 -3.16 -21.37 -4.11
N GLY A 135 -4.25 -22.09 -3.90
CA GLY A 135 -4.35 -23.13 -2.87
C GLY A 135 -4.37 -24.54 -3.44
N TYR A 136 -3.24 -25.04 -3.79
CA TYR A 136 -2.87 -26.47 -3.70
C TYR A 136 -1.38 -26.59 -3.50
#